data_24931ee5be52d9fbe695503494c14019
#
_entry.id   24931ee5be52d9fbe695503494c14019
#
_cell.length_a   1.000
_cell.length_b   1.000
_cell.length_c   1.000
_cell.angle_alpha   90.00
_cell.angle_beta   90.00
_cell.angle_gamma   90.00
#
_symmetry.space_group_name_H-M   'P 1'
#
loop_
_entity.id
_entity.type
_entity.pdbx_description
1 polymer ?
#
loop_
_entity_poly.entity_id
_entity_poly.type
_entity_poly.pdbx_seq_one_letter_code
_entity_poly.pdbx_strand_id
1 'polypeptide(L)'
;MPHRNGPARTLSPVNAPDATIDESADDVEGVFDRVWTIPNLFTLVRLLCLPWFLYLLFVDENRAAAAWLLAALGSTDWIDGYIARRFDQGSEFGKIFDPTVDRLLFIVSVTAIIIDGSIPVWFAVAVLVREVVVGGIIAFSTLFLHMERFGVTWLGKCATFLLMGAVPSFLLGNADVWESPFFGGLAWALGIPGLVLSYWTGIAYIPMVRSGLAAGRASTSTSTRTEGS
;
A
#
# COMPACT_ATOMS: atom_id res chain seq x y z
N MET A 1 -71.90 23.83 38.17
CA MET A 1 -70.94 22.92 37.51
C MET A 1 -70.64 23.46 36.18
N PRO A 2 -69.45 23.96 35.89
CA PRO A 2 -69.13 24.58 34.62
C PRO A 2 -68.44 23.63 33.63
N HIS A 3 -68.95 23.63 32.40
CA HIS A 3 -68.35 23.02 31.23
C HIS A 3 -67.02 23.70 30.90
N ARG A 4 -66.02 22.88 30.70
CA ARG A 4 -64.66 23.31 30.25
C ARG A 4 -64.51 22.93 28.79
N ASN A 5 -64.74 23.90 27.89
CA ASN A 5 -64.41 23.76 26.46
C ASN A 5 -62.90 23.83 26.28
N GLY A 6 -62.32 22.76 25.72
CA GLY A 6 -60.93 22.75 25.27
C GLY A 6 -60.81 23.39 23.85
N PRO A 7 -59.76 24.10 23.54
CA PRO A 7 -59.59 24.73 22.23
C PRO A 7 -59.33 23.73 21.11
N ALA A 8 -59.98 23.98 19.98
CA ALA A 8 -59.78 23.25 18.73
C ALA A 8 -58.33 23.35 18.24
N ARG A 9 -57.71 22.20 18.00
CA ARG A 9 -56.39 22.13 17.27
C ARG A 9 -56.66 22.45 15.82
N THR A 10 -56.18 23.62 15.36
CA THR A 10 -56.04 23.95 13.95
C THR A 10 -54.89 23.13 13.37
N LEU A 11 -55.22 22.25 12.44
CA LEU A 11 -54.25 21.51 11.63
C LEU A 11 -53.64 22.50 10.64
N SER A 12 -52.36 22.80 10.80
CA SER A 12 -51.57 23.51 9.82
C SER A 12 -51.36 22.63 8.57
N PRO A 13 -51.36 23.19 7.35
CA PRO A 13 -51.09 22.39 6.17
C PRO A 13 -49.64 21.88 6.18
N VAL A 14 -49.49 20.60 5.92
CA VAL A 14 -48.21 19.91 5.71
C VAL A 14 -47.61 20.47 4.43
N ASN A 15 -46.61 21.36 4.55
CA ASN A 15 -45.74 21.69 3.45
C ASN A 15 -44.96 20.45 3.06
N ALA A 16 -45.23 19.98 1.84
CA ALA A 16 -44.38 18.99 1.20
C ALA A 16 -43.00 19.62 0.96
N PRO A 17 -41.90 18.97 1.33
CA PRO A 17 -40.56 19.44 0.95
C PRO A 17 -40.34 19.10 -0.52
N ASP A 18 -40.29 20.12 -1.34
CA ASP A 18 -39.70 20.11 -2.66
C ASP A 18 -38.17 20.12 -2.46
N ALA A 19 -37.61 18.93 -2.29
CA ALA A 19 -36.17 18.75 -2.04
C ALA A 19 -35.67 17.48 -2.70
N THR A 20 -35.55 17.44 -4.01
CA THR A 20 -34.95 16.30 -4.72
C THR A 20 -34.07 16.69 -5.93
N ILE A 21 -33.30 17.75 -5.89
CA ILE A 21 -32.35 18.03 -6.98
C ILE A 21 -30.94 18.47 -6.52
N ASP A 22 -30.71 18.79 -5.24
CA ASP A 22 -29.42 19.38 -4.81
C ASP A 22 -28.49 18.41 -4.05
N GLU A 23 -29.02 17.28 -3.58
CA GLU A 23 -28.24 16.33 -2.77
C GLU A 23 -27.19 15.53 -3.58
N SER A 24 -27.39 15.42 -4.92
CA SER A 24 -26.46 14.69 -5.79
C SER A 24 -25.24 15.50 -6.24
N ALA A 25 -25.31 16.82 -6.21
CA ALA A 25 -24.21 17.70 -6.58
C ALA A 25 -23.22 17.86 -5.41
N ASP A 26 -23.73 18.01 -4.20
CA ASP A 26 -22.92 18.13 -2.97
C ASP A 26 -22.19 16.82 -2.65
N ASP A 27 -22.79 15.64 -2.93
CA ASP A 27 -22.15 14.34 -2.76
C ASP A 27 -21.00 14.15 -3.76
N VAL A 28 -21.10 14.65 -4.97
CA VAL A 28 -20.05 14.54 -5.99
C VAL A 28 -18.88 15.48 -5.67
N GLU A 29 -19.14 16.72 -5.24
CA GLU A 29 -18.07 17.63 -4.80
C GLU A 29 -17.37 17.11 -3.57
N GLY A 30 -18.06 16.55 -2.60
CA GLY A 30 -17.47 15.94 -1.41
C GLY A 30 -16.59 14.71 -1.70
N VAL A 31 -16.84 13.99 -2.80
CA VAL A 31 -15.99 12.87 -3.25
C VAL A 31 -14.72 13.41 -3.91
N PHE A 32 -14.79 14.46 -4.71
CA PHE A 32 -13.61 15.05 -5.35
C PHE A 32 -12.68 15.71 -4.34
N ASP A 33 -13.17 16.39 -3.33
CA ASP A 33 -12.35 17.00 -2.26
C ASP A 33 -11.63 15.93 -1.40
N ARG A 34 -12.21 14.72 -1.28
CA ARG A 34 -11.57 13.60 -0.57
C ARG A 34 -10.50 12.86 -1.39
N VAL A 35 -10.49 13.04 -2.71
CA VAL A 35 -9.49 12.40 -3.60
C VAL A 35 -8.20 13.22 -3.68
N TRP A 36 -8.27 14.53 -3.59
CA TRP A 36 -7.10 15.43 -3.63
C TRP A 36 -6.48 15.62 -2.24
N THR A 37 -5.94 14.55 -1.69
CA THR A 37 -5.14 14.62 -0.46
C THR A 37 -3.65 14.67 -0.80
N ILE A 38 -2.85 15.29 0.07
CA ILE A 38 -1.39 15.35 -0.09
C ILE A 38 -0.79 13.97 -0.35
N PRO A 39 -1.16 12.89 0.36
CA PRO A 39 -0.68 11.54 0.06
C PRO A 39 -1.01 11.08 -1.37
N ASN A 40 -2.26 11.26 -1.84
CA ASN A 40 -2.66 10.86 -3.19
C ASN A 40 -1.85 11.58 -4.29
N LEU A 41 -1.48 12.84 -4.06
CA LEU A 41 -0.62 13.58 -4.99
C LEU A 41 0.77 12.93 -5.08
N PHE A 42 1.37 12.55 -3.96
CA PHE A 42 2.66 11.85 -3.94
C PHE A 42 2.58 10.51 -4.68
N THR A 43 1.52 9.74 -4.46
CA THR A 43 1.28 8.48 -5.17
C THR A 43 1.16 8.69 -6.68
N LEU A 44 0.45 9.75 -7.11
CA LEU A 44 0.33 10.11 -8.52
C LEU A 44 1.69 10.51 -9.13
N VAL A 45 2.47 11.35 -8.45
CA VAL A 45 3.82 11.72 -8.88
C VAL A 45 4.69 10.49 -9.03
N ARG A 46 4.64 9.58 -8.06
CA ARG A 46 5.38 8.31 -8.09
C ARG A 46 4.99 7.45 -9.29
N LEU A 47 3.70 7.35 -9.58
CA LEU A 47 3.19 6.64 -10.74
C LEU A 47 3.66 7.27 -12.06
N LEU A 48 3.74 8.60 -12.14
CA LEU A 48 4.27 9.32 -13.31
C LEU A 48 5.80 9.19 -13.44
N CYS A 49 6.51 9.00 -12.35
CA CYS A 49 7.95 8.74 -12.38
C CYS A 49 8.30 7.34 -12.91
N LEU A 50 7.37 6.37 -12.88
CA LEU A 50 7.64 5.02 -13.38
C LEU A 50 7.93 4.99 -14.89
N PRO A 51 7.15 5.60 -15.79
CA PRO A 51 7.51 5.71 -17.19
C PRO A 51 8.84 6.45 -17.40
N TRP A 52 9.12 7.49 -16.60
CA TRP A 52 10.38 8.21 -16.64
C TRP A 52 11.58 7.33 -16.26
N PHE A 53 11.43 6.49 -15.23
CA PHE A 53 12.42 5.49 -14.86
C PHE A 53 12.71 4.52 -16.01
N LEU A 54 11.66 3.99 -16.66
CA LEU A 54 11.81 3.08 -17.80
C LEU A 54 12.46 3.76 -18.99
N TYR A 55 12.17 5.03 -19.24
CA TYR A 55 12.82 5.82 -20.29
C TYR A 55 14.31 5.98 -20.00
N LEU A 56 14.71 6.39 -18.80
CA LEU A 56 16.10 6.52 -18.39
C LEU A 56 16.86 5.20 -18.51
N LEU A 57 16.22 4.08 -18.19
CA LEU A 57 16.87 2.77 -18.20
C LEU A 57 17.04 2.20 -19.61
N PHE A 58 15.99 2.29 -20.45
CA PHE A 58 15.96 1.57 -21.74
C PHE A 58 16.16 2.46 -22.97
N VAL A 59 15.93 3.75 -22.88
CA VAL A 59 16.07 4.67 -24.03
C VAL A 59 17.31 5.52 -23.89
N ASP A 60 17.52 6.11 -22.71
CA ASP A 60 18.68 6.93 -22.42
C ASP A 60 19.90 6.08 -21.96
N GLU A 61 19.67 4.80 -21.66
CA GLU A 61 20.67 3.84 -21.17
C GLU A 61 21.47 4.37 -19.95
N ASN A 62 20.89 5.32 -19.23
CA ASN A 62 21.50 5.98 -18.09
C ASN A 62 21.13 5.30 -16.77
N ARG A 63 21.82 4.19 -16.48
CA ARG A 63 21.61 3.40 -15.26
C ARG A 63 21.78 4.23 -14.00
N ALA A 64 22.72 5.16 -13.99
CA ALA A 64 22.97 6.00 -12.82
C ALA A 64 21.77 6.93 -12.53
N ALA A 65 21.24 7.62 -13.54
CA ALA A 65 20.07 8.48 -13.37
C ALA A 65 18.82 7.68 -12.97
N ALA A 66 18.62 6.52 -13.60
CA ALA A 66 17.51 5.61 -13.26
C ALA A 66 17.62 5.12 -11.80
N ALA A 67 18.81 4.75 -11.34
CA ALA A 67 19.04 4.29 -9.97
C ALA A 67 18.80 5.41 -8.94
N TRP A 68 19.29 6.61 -9.20
CA TRP A 68 19.06 7.76 -8.32
C TRP A 68 17.58 8.16 -8.26
N LEU A 69 16.87 8.10 -9.40
CA LEU A 69 15.43 8.30 -9.40
C LEU A 69 14.71 7.27 -8.53
N LEU A 70 15.06 6.01 -8.66
CA LEU A 70 14.46 4.93 -7.86
C LEU A 70 14.79 5.08 -6.36
N ALA A 71 16.01 5.44 -6.01
CA ALA A 71 16.41 5.72 -4.64
C ALA A 71 15.66 6.93 -4.05
N ALA A 72 15.46 7.99 -4.83
CA ALA A 72 14.69 9.16 -4.44
C ALA A 72 13.21 8.80 -4.19
N LEU A 73 12.59 8.03 -5.10
CA LEU A 73 11.21 7.57 -4.93
C LEU A 73 11.04 6.75 -3.67
N GLY A 74 11.97 5.82 -3.41
CA GLY A 74 11.97 5.04 -2.19
C GLY A 74 12.13 5.87 -0.91
N SER A 75 13.00 6.86 -0.93
CA SER A 75 13.21 7.77 0.20
C SER A 75 11.98 8.64 0.46
N THR A 76 11.33 9.10 -0.59
CA THR A 76 10.11 9.91 -0.51
C THR A 76 8.98 9.15 0.16
N ASP A 77 8.79 7.87 -0.16
CA ASP A 77 7.80 7.00 0.47
C ASP A 77 7.92 6.94 2.01
N TRP A 78 9.14 6.89 2.51
CA TRP A 78 9.38 6.93 3.95
C TRP A 78 8.98 8.28 4.58
N ILE A 79 9.28 9.39 3.88
CA ILE A 79 8.94 10.75 4.31
C ILE A 79 7.43 10.95 4.31
N ASP A 80 6.74 10.54 3.24
CA ASP A 80 5.29 10.68 3.07
C ASP A 80 4.54 9.89 4.14
N GLY A 81 4.97 8.65 4.39
CA GLY A 81 4.42 7.82 5.45
C GLY A 81 4.62 8.43 6.84
N TYR A 82 5.71 9.16 7.09
CA TYR A 82 5.91 9.89 8.33
C TYR A 82 4.97 11.10 8.46
N ILE A 83 4.84 11.88 7.38
CA ILE A 83 3.98 13.08 7.30
C ILE A 83 2.51 12.68 7.46
N ALA A 84 2.04 11.68 6.72
CA ALA A 84 0.66 11.20 6.76
C ALA A 84 0.23 10.79 8.18
N ARG A 85 1.11 10.10 8.92
CA ARG A 85 0.86 9.72 10.32
C ARG A 85 0.78 10.91 11.28
N ARG A 86 1.46 12.01 10.97
CA ARG A 86 1.51 13.18 11.86
C ARG A 86 0.30 14.11 11.67
N PHE A 87 -0.29 14.13 10.47
CA PHE A 87 -1.36 15.08 10.11
C PHE A 87 -2.75 14.44 10.03
N ASP A 88 -2.89 13.14 10.28
CA ASP A 88 -4.16 12.37 10.28
C ASP A 88 -5.02 12.60 9.00
N GLN A 89 -4.37 12.86 7.86
CA GLN A 89 -5.00 13.13 6.57
C GLN A 89 -5.09 11.85 5.73
N GLY A 90 -5.76 10.82 6.24
CA GLY A 90 -5.97 9.57 5.52
C GLY A 90 -7.32 9.50 4.81
N SER A 91 -7.37 9.55 3.47
CA SER A 91 -8.57 9.18 2.75
C SER A 91 -8.74 7.65 2.77
N GLU A 92 -10.00 7.17 2.80
CA GLU A 92 -10.30 5.72 2.72
C GLU A 92 -9.75 5.12 1.41
N PHE A 93 -9.83 5.87 0.31
CA PHE A 93 -9.29 5.48 -0.98
C PHE A 93 -7.76 5.40 -0.98
N GLY A 94 -7.07 6.39 -0.41
CA GLY A 94 -5.60 6.43 -0.31
C GLY A 94 -5.05 5.24 0.47
N LYS A 95 -5.73 4.81 1.53
CA LYS A 95 -5.30 3.66 2.35
C LYS A 95 -5.13 2.34 1.58
N ILE A 96 -5.84 2.17 0.45
CA ILE A 96 -5.77 0.98 -0.40
C ILE A 96 -4.90 1.27 -1.63
N PHE A 97 -5.02 2.48 -2.19
CA PHE A 97 -4.36 2.86 -3.43
C PHE A 97 -2.84 2.98 -3.26
N ASP A 98 -2.36 3.65 -2.20
CA ASP A 98 -0.93 3.85 -1.94
C ASP A 98 -0.15 2.52 -1.86
N PRO A 99 -0.53 1.53 -1.02
CA PRO A 99 0.19 0.27 -0.96
C PRO A 99 0.17 -0.54 -2.26
N THR A 100 -0.87 -0.33 -3.08
CA THR A 100 -1.00 -1.03 -4.36
C THR A 100 -0.04 -0.45 -5.40
N VAL A 101 0.03 0.88 -5.49
CA VAL A 101 0.94 1.59 -6.40
C VAL A 101 2.39 1.33 -6.03
N ASP A 102 2.73 1.34 -4.74
CA ASP A 102 4.08 1.06 -4.26
C ASP A 102 4.55 -0.35 -4.66
N ARG A 103 3.68 -1.34 -4.52
CA ARG A 103 3.99 -2.71 -4.98
C ARG A 103 4.14 -2.80 -6.48
N LEU A 104 3.23 -2.15 -7.23
CA LEU A 104 3.31 -2.12 -8.69
C LEU A 104 4.64 -1.50 -9.14
N LEU A 105 5.01 -0.36 -8.57
CA LEU A 105 6.26 0.33 -8.86
C LEU A 105 7.47 -0.57 -8.55
N PHE A 106 7.47 -1.23 -7.39
CA PHE A 106 8.55 -2.13 -6.99
C PHE A 106 8.67 -3.33 -7.95
N ILE A 107 7.56 -3.99 -8.28
CA ILE A 107 7.54 -5.14 -9.18
C ILE A 107 8.01 -4.75 -10.59
N VAL A 108 7.50 -3.64 -11.13
CA VAL A 108 7.89 -3.15 -12.46
C VAL A 108 9.36 -2.75 -12.48
N SER A 109 9.85 -2.05 -11.46
CA SER A 109 11.25 -1.63 -11.37
C SER A 109 12.20 -2.82 -11.29
N VAL A 110 11.93 -3.80 -10.42
CA VAL A 110 12.78 -5.01 -10.30
C VAL A 110 12.74 -5.80 -11.61
N THR A 111 11.58 -5.93 -12.25
CA THR A 111 11.46 -6.61 -13.55
C THR A 111 12.26 -5.90 -14.64
N ALA A 112 12.20 -4.57 -14.70
CA ALA A 112 12.97 -3.78 -15.64
C ALA A 112 14.48 -3.96 -15.44
N ILE A 113 14.95 -3.99 -14.20
CA ILE A 113 16.37 -4.19 -13.85
C ILE A 113 16.84 -5.62 -14.18
N ILE A 114 15.93 -6.64 -14.10
CA ILE A 114 16.22 -7.99 -14.61
C ILE A 114 16.47 -7.96 -16.12
N ILE A 115 15.59 -7.27 -16.86
CA ILE A 115 15.71 -7.14 -18.33
C ILE A 115 16.97 -6.42 -18.72
N ASP A 116 17.35 -5.37 -17.99
CA ASP A 116 18.62 -4.64 -18.16
C ASP A 116 19.87 -5.48 -17.83
N GLY A 117 19.71 -6.56 -17.05
CA GLY A 117 20.81 -7.45 -16.66
C GLY A 117 21.65 -6.94 -15.48
N SER A 118 21.27 -5.84 -14.84
CA SER A 118 22.00 -5.25 -13.71
C SER A 118 21.85 -5.99 -12.39
N ILE A 119 20.87 -6.90 -12.28
CA ILE A 119 20.61 -7.70 -11.08
C ILE A 119 20.65 -9.19 -11.41
N PRO A 120 21.26 -10.06 -10.59
CA PRO A 120 21.20 -11.50 -10.79
C PRO A 120 19.76 -12.02 -10.76
N VAL A 121 19.37 -12.76 -11.78
CA VAL A 121 17.97 -13.22 -11.97
C VAL A 121 17.45 -14.00 -10.76
N TRP A 122 18.27 -14.88 -10.17
CA TRP A 122 17.87 -15.67 -9.00
C TRP A 122 17.52 -14.79 -7.79
N PHE A 123 18.29 -13.71 -7.57
CA PHE A 123 18.06 -12.77 -6.47
C PHE A 123 16.77 -11.97 -6.72
N ALA A 124 16.62 -11.41 -7.90
CA ALA A 124 15.44 -10.64 -8.27
C ALA A 124 14.16 -11.48 -8.24
N VAL A 125 14.20 -12.73 -8.73
CA VAL A 125 13.07 -13.66 -8.65
C VAL A 125 12.73 -13.97 -7.19
N ALA A 126 13.73 -14.22 -6.33
CA ALA A 126 13.48 -14.43 -4.91
C ALA A 126 12.81 -13.20 -4.25
N VAL A 127 13.24 -12.00 -4.59
CA VAL A 127 12.62 -10.74 -4.11
C VAL A 127 11.17 -10.61 -4.61
N LEU A 128 10.91 -10.87 -5.89
CA LEU A 128 9.56 -10.80 -6.47
C LEU A 128 8.62 -11.86 -5.88
N VAL A 129 9.08 -13.10 -5.75
CA VAL A 129 8.30 -14.18 -5.13
C VAL A 129 7.91 -13.80 -3.69
N ARG A 130 8.86 -13.30 -2.93
CA ARG A 130 8.59 -12.82 -1.57
C ARG A 130 7.54 -11.72 -1.57
N GLU A 131 7.65 -10.74 -2.46
CA GLU A 131 6.72 -9.60 -2.50
C GLU A 131 5.29 -10.06 -2.82
N VAL A 132 5.14 -10.94 -3.80
CA VAL A 132 3.84 -11.51 -4.17
C VAL A 132 3.27 -12.37 -3.03
N VAL A 133 4.07 -13.23 -2.41
CA VAL A 133 3.61 -14.13 -1.33
C VAL A 133 3.23 -13.34 -0.09
N VAL A 134 4.12 -12.50 0.42
CA VAL A 134 3.85 -11.72 1.65
C VAL A 134 2.74 -10.70 1.40
N GLY A 135 2.80 -10.02 0.27
CA GLY A 135 1.77 -9.07 -0.12
C GLY A 135 0.39 -9.72 -0.32
N GLY A 136 0.36 -10.89 -0.95
CA GLY A 136 -0.85 -11.69 -1.12
C GLY A 136 -1.43 -12.17 0.21
N ILE A 137 -0.59 -12.65 1.13
CA ILE A 137 -1.02 -13.05 2.48
C ILE A 137 -1.65 -11.87 3.23
N ILE A 138 -1.02 -10.70 3.21
CA ILE A 138 -1.54 -9.50 3.89
C ILE A 138 -2.84 -9.05 3.25
N ALA A 139 -2.91 -8.97 1.91
CA ALA A 139 -4.12 -8.58 1.20
C ALA A 139 -5.28 -9.55 1.47
N PHE A 140 -5.02 -10.86 1.40
CA PHE A 140 -6.02 -11.88 1.70
C PHE A 140 -6.53 -11.80 3.15
N SER A 141 -5.63 -11.63 4.12
CA SER A 141 -5.99 -11.52 5.53
C SER A 141 -6.85 -10.28 5.82
N THR A 142 -6.55 -9.17 5.15
CA THR A 142 -7.30 -7.91 5.32
C THR A 142 -8.67 -7.97 4.64
N LEU A 143 -8.75 -8.50 3.41
CA LEU A 143 -9.98 -8.49 2.61
C LEU A 143 -10.98 -9.57 3.04
N PHE A 144 -10.50 -10.77 3.35
CA PHE A 144 -11.37 -11.93 3.58
C PHE A 144 -11.58 -12.29 5.05
N LEU A 145 -10.59 -12.01 5.92
CA LEU A 145 -10.68 -12.37 7.33
C LEU A 145 -11.13 -11.21 8.23
N HIS A 146 -11.31 -10.00 7.70
CA HIS A 146 -11.65 -8.78 8.45
C HIS A 146 -10.82 -8.62 9.74
N MET A 147 -9.63 -9.24 9.76
CA MET A 147 -8.74 -9.17 10.90
C MET A 147 -8.10 -7.78 10.92
N GLU A 148 -8.06 -7.15 12.09
CA GLU A 148 -7.30 -5.93 12.30
C GLU A 148 -5.89 -6.14 11.73
N ARG A 149 -5.37 -5.10 11.04
CA ARG A 149 -4.07 -5.14 10.35
C ARG A 149 -3.02 -5.73 11.29
N PHE A 150 -2.54 -6.93 11.00
CA PHE A 150 -1.41 -7.49 11.72
C PHE A 150 -0.26 -6.50 11.67
N GLY A 151 0.19 -6.07 12.85
CA GLY A 151 1.31 -5.16 12.94
C GLY A 151 2.52 -5.78 12.24
N VAL A 152 2.95 -5.19 11.12
CA VAL A 152 4.17 -5.62 10.44
C VAL A 152 5.29 -5.60 11.47
N THR A 153 5.95 -6.74 11.68
CA THR A 153 7.03 -6.84 12.66
C THR A 153 8.13 -5.84 12.32
N TRP A 154 8.81 -5.32 13.32
CA TRP A 154 9.90 -4.36 13.11
C TRP A 154 10.97 -4.93 12.16
N LEU A 155 11.28 -6.22 12.30
CA LEU A 155 12.17 -6.95 11.38
C LEU A 155 11.68 -6.96 9.92
N GLY A 156 10.37 -7.08 9.69
CA GLY A 156 9.81 -6.99 8.34
C GLY A 156 9.97 -5.61 7.71
N LYS A 157 9.87 -4.55 8.50
CA LYS A 157 10.16 -3.17 8.05
C LYS A 157 11.63 -3.00 7.69
N CYS A 158 12.55 -3.52 8.53
CA CYS A 158 13.98 -3.52 8.24
C CYS A 158 14.30 -4.29 6.95
N ALA A 159 13.71 -5.46 6.75
CA ALA A 159 13.89 -6.26 5.55
C ALA A 159 13.49 -5.51 4.27
N THR A 160 12.31 -4.86 4.29
CA THR A 160 11.84 -4.06 3.15
C THR A 160 12.75 -2.86 2.90
N PHE A 161 13.20 -2.17 3.94
CA PHE A 161 14.12 -1.04 3.83
C PHE A 161 15.48 -1.45 3.24
N LEU A 162 16.03 -2.59 3.66
CA LEU A 162 17.27 -3.13 3.12
C LEU A 162 17.14 -3.49 1.63
N LEU A 163 16.05 -4.14 1.23
CA LEU A 163 15.79 -4.49 -0.16
C LEU A 163 15.55 -3.24 -1.02
N MET A 164 14.88 -2.24 -0.48
CA MET A 164 14.63 -0.95 -1.14
C MET A 164 15.93 -0.19 -1.42
N GLY A 165 16.93 -0.31 -0.54
CA GLY A 165 18.28 0.21 -0.78
C GLY A 165 19.12 -0.67 -1.71
N ALA A 166 18.94 -1.99 -1.67
CA ALA A 166 19.71 -2.94 -2.47
C ALA A 166 19.42 -2.82 -3.98
N VAL A 167 18.13 -2.66 -4.35
CA VAL A 167 17.71 -2.64 -5.76
C VAL A 167 18.34 -1.51 -6.56
N PRO A 168 18.28 -0.23 -6.15
CA PRO A 168 18.99 0.85 -6.86
C PRO A 168 20.51 0.70 -6.76
N SER A 169 21.04 0.09 -5.69
CA SER A 169 22.47 -0.17 -5.56
C SER A 169 22.98 -1.19 -6.59
N PHE A 170 22.19 -2.22 -6.94
CA PHE A 170 22.53 -3.12 -8.05
C PHE A 170 22.64 -2.37 -9.38
N LEU A 171 21.72 -1.45 -9.63
CA LEU A 171 21.73 -0.66 -10.87
C LEU A 171 22.94 0.30 -10.91
N LEU A 172 23.26 0.99 -9.79
CA LEU A 172 24.47 1.81 -9.66
C LEU A 172 25.76 0.99 -9.76
N GLY A 173 25.76 -0.23 -9.25
CA GLY A 173 26.89 -1.15 -9.34
C GLY A 173 27.21 -1.60 -10.77
N ASN A 174 26.27 -1.46 -11.69
CA ASN A 174 26.43 -1.75 -13.13
C ASN A 174 26.39 -0.49 -14.01
N ALA A 175 26.38 0.70 -13.38
CA ALA A 175 26.44 1.96 -14.10
C ALA A 175 27.90 2.34 -14.43
N ASP A 176 28.08 3.13 -15.49
CA ASP A 176 29.39 3.65 -15.91
C ASP A 176 29.78 4.87 -15.04
N VAL A 177 29.94 4.62 -13.73
CA VAL A 177 30.36 5.62 -12.75
C VAL A 177 31.55 5.09 -11.93
N TRP A 178 32.42 5.96 -11.47
CA TRP A 178 33.63 5.53 -10.77
C TRP A 178 33.35 4.85 -9.41
N GLU A 179 32.21 5.16 -8.78
CA GLU A 179 31.74 4.56 -7.52
C GLU A 179 31.05 3.20 -7.71
N SER A 180 30.91 2.72 -8.93
CA SER A 180 30.22 1.46 -9.25
C SER A 180 30.69 0.27 -8.40
N PRO A 181 32.00 0.05 -8.10
CA PRO A 181 32.43 -1.05 -7.24
C PRO A 181 31.92 -0.94 -5.80
N PHE A 182 31.81 0.28 -5.27
CA PHE A 182 31.24 0.52 -3.95
C PHE A 182 29.74 0.13 -3.91
N PHE A 183 28.97 0.59 -4.91
CA PHE A 183 27.55 0.28 -4.98
C PHE A 183 27.27 -1.19 -5.25
N GLY A 184 28.13 -1.88 -6.04
CA GLY A 184 28.06 -3.30 -6.22
C GLY A 184 28.24 -4.08 -4.90
N GLY A 185 29.21 -3.68 -4.08
CA GLY A 185 29.40 -4.22 -2.73
C GLY A 185 28.22 -3.90 -1.80
N LEU A 186 27.73 -2.67 -1.83
CA LEU A 186 26.58 -2.23 -1.04
C LEU A 186 25.31 -2.98 -1.41
N ALA A 187 25.06 -3.25 -2.69
CA ALA A 187 23.93 -4.03 -3.17
C ALA A 187 23.85 -5.41 -2.51
N TRP A 188 24.99 -6.11 -2.43
CA TRP A 188 25.07 -7.40 -1.78
C TRP A 188 24.99 -7.30 -0.25
N ALA A 189 25.63 -6.30 0.35
CA ALA A 189 25.63 -6.07 1.80
C ALA A 189 24.21 -5.75 2.33
N LEU A 190 23.39 -5.10 1.54
CA LEU A 190 21.98 -4.82 1.87
C LEU A 190 21.05 -5.97 1.39
N GLY A 191 21.31 -6.51 0.21
CA GLY A 191 20.44 -7.46 -0.46
C GLY A 191 20.34 -8.79 0.26
N ILE A 192 21.47 -9.39 0.63
CA ILE A 192 21.47 -10.70 1.30
C ILE A 192 20.79 -10.63 2.68
N PRO A 193 21.16 -9.71 3.60
CA PRO A 193 20.45 -9.59 4.88
C PRO A 193 18.98 -9.25 4.69
N GLY A 194 18.64 -8.34 3.76
CA GLY A 194 17.28 -7.98 3.45
C GLY A 194 16.44 -9.17 2.99
N LEU A 195 16.98 -10.00 2.10
CA LEU A 195 16.32 -11.20 1.61
C LEU A 195 16.12 -12.24 2.73
N VAL A 196 17.17 -12.53 3.52
CA VAL A 196 17.10 -13.47 4.64
C VAL A 196 16.07 -13.03 5.68
N LEU A 197 16.13 -11.78 6.14
CA LEU A 197 15.17 -11.24 7.10
C LEU A 197 13.74 -11.25 6.56
N SER A 198 13.59 -11.02 5.28
CA SER A 198 12.31 -10.99 4.60
C SER A 198 11.64 -12.37 4.57
N TYR A 199 12.38 -13.42 4.22
CA TYR A 199 11.87 -14.79 4.25
C TYR A 199 11.64 -15.27 5.70
N TRP A 200 12.54 -14.93 6.62
CA TRP A 200 12.36 -15.23 8.03
C TRP A 200 11.06 -14.67 8.59
N THR A 201 10.79 -13.40 8.33
CA THR A 201 9.55 -12.74 8.76
C THR A 201 8.32 -13.30 8.03
N GLY A 202 8.44 -13.64 6.74
CA GLY A 202 7.36 -14.28 5.98
C GLY A 202 6.96 -15.63 6.57
N ILE A 203 7.91 -16.46 6.95
CA ILE A 203 7.66 -17.76 7.62
C ILE A 203 6.99 -17.53 8.99
N ALA A 204 7.40 -16.51 9.73
CA ALA A 204 6.82 -16.20 11.04
C ALA A 204 5.32 -15.77 10.96
N TYR A 205 4.84 -15.35 9.80
CA TYR A 205 3.41 -15.03 9.62
C TYR A 205 2.53 -16.28 9.43
N ILE A 206 3.08 -17.41 8.99
CA ILE A 206 2.31 -18.65 8.70
C ILE A 206 1.49 -19.15 9.90
N PRO A 207 2.05 -19.31 11.12
CA PRO A 207 1.27 -19.76 12.27
C PRO A 207 0.17 -18.77 12.66
N MET A 208 0.41 -17.48 12.49
CA MET A 208 -0.54 -16.42 12.81
C MET A 208 -1.78 -16.43 11.88
N VAL A 209 -1.57 -16.66 10.59
CA VAL A 209 -2.65 -16.86 9.61
C VAL A 209 -3.42 -18.15 9.89
N ARG A 210 -2.73 -19.23 10.25
CA ARG A 210 -3.38 -20.50 10.61
C ARG A 210 -4.28 -20.37 11.84
N SER A 211 -3.85 -19.68 12.89
CA SER A 211 -4.67 -19.44 14.08
C SER A 211 -5.89 -18.57 13.78
N GLY A 212 -5.76 -17.56 12.92
CA GLY A 212 -6.87 -16.72 12.46
C GLY A 212 -7.92 -17.51 11.68
N LEU A 213 -7.48 -18.38 10.76
CA LEU A 213 -8.38 -19.27 10.02
C LEU A 213 -9.10 -20.29 10.93
N ALA A 214 -8.44 -20.78 11.96
CA ALA A 214 -9.04 -21.69 12.94
C ALA A 214 -10.13 -20.98 13.77
N ALA A 215 -9.88 -19.75 14.23
CA ALA A 215 -10.84 -18.94 14.97
C ALA A 215 -12.09 -18.58 14.13
N GLY A 216 -11.92 -18.21 12.87
CA GLY A 216 -13.02 -17.92 11.94
C GLY A 216 -13.92 -19.13 11.68
N ARG A 217 -13.34 -20.34 11.58
CA ARG A 217 -14.12 -21.58 11.44
C ARG A 217 -14.92 -21.93 12.69
N ALA A 218 -14.40 -21.63 13.88
CA ALA A 218 -15.07 -21.89 15.13
C ALA A 218 -16.31 -20.99 15.32
N SER A 219 -16.24 -19.72 14.92
CA SER A 219 -17.38 -18.79 15.01
C SER A 219 -18.53 -19.17 14.06
N THR A 220 -18.22 -19.65 12.86
CA THR A 220 -19.23 -20.08 11.88
C THR A 220 -19.98 -21.34 12.36
N SER A 221 -19.28 -22.28 13.03
CA SER A 221 -19.89 -23.51 13.52
C SER A 221 -20.81 -23.29 14.73
N THR A 222 -20.61 -22.19 15.49
CA THR A 222 -21.45 -21.85 16.64
C THR A 222 -22.77 -21.19 16.19
N SER A 223 -22.74 -20.36 15.14
CA SER A 223 -23.91 -19.68 14.58
C SER A 223 -24.92 -20.68 13.99
N THR A 224 -24.47 -21.70 13.29
CA THR A 224 -25.38 -22.75 12.72
C THR A 224 -26.01 -23.64 13.76
N ARG A 225 -25.50 -23.70 15.01
CA ARG A 225 -26.04 -24.54 16.08
C ARG A 225 -27.14 -23.85 16.87
N THR A 226 -27.18 -22.51 16.84
CA THR A 226 -28.22 -21.72 17.54
C THR A 226 -29.46 -21.48 16.70
N GLU A 227 -29.42 -21.62 15.37
CA GLU A 227 -30.57 -21.50 14.48
C GLU A 227 -31.35 -22.82 14.30
N GLY A 228 -30.84 -23.96 14.79
CA GLY A 228 -31.44 -25.28 14.66
C GLY A 228 -32.08 -25.82 15.95
N SER A 229 -32.25 -25.01 17.01
CA SER A 229 -32.88 -25.33 18.29
C SER A 229 -34.06 -24.42 18.53
#